data_bd6dcd31a01e89d874db703e9931cd75
#
_entry.id   bd6dcd31a01e89d874db703e9931cd75
#
_cell.length_a   1.000
_cell.length_b   1.000
_cell.length_c   1.000
_cell.angle_alpha   90.00
_cell.angle_beta   90.00
_cell.angle_gamma   90.00
#
_symmetry.space_group_name_H-M   'P 1'
#
loop_
_entity.id
_entity.type
_entity.pdbx_description
1 polymer ?
#
loop_
_entity_poly.entity_id
_entity_poly.type
_entity_poly.pdbx_seq_one_letter_code
_entity_poly.pdbx_strand_id
1 'polypeptide(L)'
;MGVIVITHKDKAIEYFNRKFHCSQAVLVAFADECGLTEMQALKLGACFGSGMRKGEVCGACTGALMVLGSLYGQCNQDDIESRLLANEVNDKMMDRFAQVCGSYRCNDLLGCDISTSEFAER
;
A
#
# COMPACT_ATOMS: atom_id res chain seq x y z
N MET A 1 -1.91 -25.54 -23.94
CA MET A 1 -0.89 -25.29 -22.93
C MET A 1 -1.31 -24.12 -22.08
N GLY A 2 -1.47 -24.33 -20.80
CA GLY A 2 -1.92 -23.27 -19.89
C GLY A 2 -0.82 -22.26 -19.60
N VAL A 3 -1.15 -20.98 -19.68
CA VAL A 3 -0.29 -19.91 -19.21
C VAL A 3 -0.67 -19.61 -17.76
N ILE A 4 0.29 -19.73 -16.87
CA ILE A 4 0.06 -19.36 -15.47
C ILE A 4 0.13 -17.83 -15.38
N VAL A 5 -1.02 -17.20 -15.13
CA VAL A 5 -1.08 -15.75 -14.93
C VAL A 5 -1.05 -15.49 -13.44
N ILE A 6 0.04 -14.88 -12.97
CA ILE A 6 0.15 -14.44 -11.58
C ILE A 6 -0.46 -13.06 -11.49
N THR A 7 -1.58 -12.93 -10.80
CA THR A 7 -2.23 -11.63 -10.60
C THR A 7 -1.47 -10.80 -9.58
N HIS A 8 -1.74 -9.49 -9.57
CA HIS A 8 -1.18 -8.60 -8.53
C HIS A 8 -1.58 -9.05 -7.13
N LYS A 9 -2.82 -9.50 -6.97
CA LYS A 9 -3.32 -10.04 -5.71
C LYS A 9 -2.50 -11.25 -5.25
N ASP A 10 -2.26 -12.19 -6.15
CA ASP A 10 -1.51 -13.41 -5.83
C ASP A 10 -0.08 -13.07 -5.43
N LYS A 11 0.55 -12.15 -6.14
CA LYS A 11 1.91 -11.71 -5.83
C LYS A 11 1.98 -11.00 -4.48
N ALA A 12 1.01 -10.15 -4.16
CA ALA A 12 0.94 -9.48 -2.86
C ALA A 12 0.79 -10.50 -1.73
N ILE A 13 -0.08 -11.50 -1.90
CA ILE A 13 -0.27 -12.56 -0.91
C ILE A 13 1.02 -13.36 -0.72
N GLU A 14 1.72 -13.69 -1.81
CA GLU A 14 2.99 -14.41 -1.74
C GLU A 14 4.01 -13.67 -0.88
N TYR A 15 4.20 -12.37 -1.14
CA TYR A 15 5.16 -11.56 -0.36
C TYR A 15 4.73 -11.38 1.09
N PHE A 16 3.43 -11.19 1.33
CA PHE A 16 2.92 -11.12 2.69
C PHE A 16 3.20 -12.42 3.46
N ASN A 17 3.01 -13.56 2.82
CA ASN A 17 3.30 -14.87 3.42
C ASN A 17 4.79 -15.11 3.63
N ARG A 18 5.65 -14.39 2.90
CA ARG A 18 7.10 -14.39 3.10
C ARG A 18 7.54 -13.45 4.22
N LYS A 19 6.62 -12.96 5.03
CA LYS A 19 6.82 -12.12 6.21
C LYS A 19 7.23 -10.67 5.91
N PHE A 20 6.89 -10.18 4.71
CA PHE A 20 6.99 -8.75 4.44
C PHE A 20 5.74 -8.03 4.97
N HIS A 21 5.87 -6.74 5.24
CA HIS A 21 4.71 -5.92 5.64
C HIS A 21 3.69 -5.79 4.52
N CYS A 22 2.44 -5.49 4.87
CA CYS A 22 1.36 -5.26 3.89
C CYS A 22 1.74 -4.22 2.84
N SER A 23 2.37 -3.12 3.28
CA SER A 23 2.81 -2.05 2.38
C SER A 23 3.87 -2.53 1.39
N GLN A 24 4.81 -3.33 1.84
CA GLN A 24 5.84 -3.93 0.98
C GLN A 24 5.20 -4.88 -0.03
N ALA A 25 4.31 -5.74 0.44
CA ALA A 25 3.64 -6.74 -0.39
C ALA A 25 2.83 -6.09 -1.52
N VAL A 26 2.06 -5.05 -1.21
CA VAL A 26 1.27 -4.34 -2.21
C VAL A 26 2.16 -3.59 -3.18
N LEU A 27 3.14 -2.85 -2.69
CA LEU A 27 4.01 -2.05 -3.56
C LEU A 27 4.82 -2.94 -4.50
N VAL A 28 5.39 -4.05 -4.01
CA VAL A 28 6.18 -4.95 -4.85
C VAL A 28 5.31 -5.65 -5.90
N ALA A 29 4.05 -5.91 -5.60
CA ALA A 29 3.12 -6.52 -6.55
C ALA A 29 2.94 -5.65 -7.80
N PHE A 30 3.09 -4.34 -7.67
CA PHE A 30 2.95 -3.38 -8.77
C PHE A 30 4.29 -2.74 -9.17
N ALA A 31 5.41 -3.30 -8.74
CA ALA A 31 6.73 -2.71 -8.99
C ALA A 31 7.01 -2.41 -10.46
N ASP A 32 6.64 -3.34 -11.35
CA ASP A 32 6.86 -3.17 -12.79
C ASP A 32 6.10 -1.95 -13.32
N GLU A 33 4.83 -1.80 -12.96
CA GLU A 33 4.01 -0.67 -13.38
C GLU A 33 4.53 0.66 -12.82
N CYS A 34 5.17 0.61 -11.65
CA CYS A 34 5.74 1.79 -11.02
C CYS A 34 7.15 2.12 -11.51
N GLY A 35 7.72 1.28 -12.37
CA GLY A 35 9.10 1.45 -12.82
C GLY A 35 10.13 1.19 -11.73
N LEU A 36 9.79 0.38 -10.73
CA LEU A 36 10.66 0.04 -9.60
C LEU A 36 11.18 -1.38 -9.75
N THR A 37 12.39 -1.62 -9.27
CA THR A 37 12.88 -2.99 -9.07
C THR A 37 12.19 -3.58 -7.84
N GLU A 38 12.22 -4.90 -7.71
CA GLU A 38 11.71 -5.59 -6.53
C GLU A 38 12.36 -5.05 -5.25
N MET A 39 13.67 -4.90 -5.25
CA MET A 39 14.42 -4.38 -4.10
C MET A 39 13.98 -2.96 -3.74
N GLN A 40 13.81 -2.09 -4.73
CA GLN A 40 13.37 -0.71 -4.49
C GLN A 40 11.97 -0.67 -3.88
N ALA A 41 11.05 -1.48 -4.41
CA ALA A 41 9.67 -1.54 -3.89
C ALA A 41 9.64 -2.03 -2.45
N LEU A 42 10.40 -3.08 -2.14
CA LEU A 42 10.46 -3.61 -0.78
C LEU A 42 11.04 -2.59 0.20
N LYS A 43 12.10 -1.91 -0.18
CA LYS A 43 12.71 -0.89 0.69
C LYS A 43 11.80 0.30 0.92
N LEU A 44 11.16 0.81 -0.14
CA LEU A 44 10.27 1.97 -0.03
C LEU A 44 9.06 1.70 0.85
N GLY A 45 8.52 0.47 0.81
CA GLY A 45 7.37 0.10 1.60
C GLY A 45 7.67 -0.30 3.04
N ALA A 46 8.95 -0.38 3.42
CA ALA A 46 9.36 -1.05 4.67
C ALA A 46 8.87 -0.38 5.96
N CYS A 47 8.65 0.93 5.96
CA CYS A 47 8.29 1.68 7.17
C CYS A 47 6.79 2.01 7.27
N PHE A 48 5.96 1.42 6.43
CA PHE A 48 4.52 1.70 6.42
C PHE A 48 3.67 0.53 6.94
N GLY A 49 4.30 -0.57 7.31
CA GLY A 49 3.60 -1.72 7.85
C GLY A 49 3.02 -1.45 9.23
N SER A 50 1.93 -2.15 9.56
CA SER A 50 1.19 -2.00 10.80
C SER A 50 0.76 -0.54 11.06
N GLY A 51 0.34 0.14 10.00
CA GLY A 51 -0.05 1.55 10.07
C GLY A 51 1.11 2.41 10.56
N MET A 52 2.30 2.25 9.97
CA MET A 52 3.55 2.91 10.36
C MET A 52 3.94 2.56 11.81
N ARG A 53 3.57 1.35 12.23
CA ARG A 53 3.75 0.81 13.58
C ARG A 53 3.01 1.58 14.68
N LYS A 54 2.06 2.42 14.29
CA LYS A 54 1.25 3.25 15.18
C LYS A 54 -0.24 2.93 15.10
N GLY A 55 -0.60 1.91 14.33
CA GLY A 55 -2.00 1.54 14.15
C GLY A 55 -2.79 2.54 13.31
N GLU A 56 -2.09 3.38 12.56
CA GLU A 56 -2.70 4.39 11.70
C GLU A 56 -3.18 3.75 10.38
N VAL A 57 -2.98 4.38 9.24
CA VAL A 57 -3.50 3.87 7.97
C VAL A 57 -2.90 2.51 7.63
N CYS A 58 -3.74 1.55 7.25
CA CYS A 58 -3.32 0.19 6.89
C CYS A 58 -2.24 0.21 5.81
N GLY A 59 -1.20 -0.63 5.99
CA GLY A 59 -0.09 -0.72 5.04
C GLY A 59 -0.51 -1.12 3.63
N ALA A 60 -1.56 -1.91 3.50
CA ALA A 60 -2.10 -2.25 2.18
C ALA A 60 -2.68 -1.01 1.50
N CYS A 61 -3.31 -0.12 2.26
CA CYS A 61 -3.84 1.13 1.74
C CYS A 61 -2.70 2.10 1.36
N THR A 62 -1.72 2.30 2.23
CA THR A 62 -0.58 3.17 1.93
C THR A 62 0.23 2.65 0.75
N GLY A 63 0.44 1.34 0.66
CA GLY A 63 1.10 0.72 -0.50
C GLY A 63 0.33 0.99 -1.78
N ALA A 64 -0.99 0.86 -1.76
CA ALA A 64 -1.84 1.17 -2.92
C ALA A 64 -1.76 2.64 -3.30
N LEU A 65 -1.69 3.55 -2.32
CA LEU A 65 -1.53 4.98 -2.58
C LEU A 65 -0.18 5.29 -3.23
N MET A 66 0.89 4.59 -2.84
CA MET A 66 2.20 4.73 -3.49
C MET A 66 2.13 4.31 -4.96
N VAL A 67 1.42 3.23 -5.26
CA VAL A 67 1.21 2.78 -6.65
C VAL A 67 0.48 3.86 -7.44
N LEU A 68 -0.60 4.40 -6.90
CA LEU A 68 -1.37 5.46 -7.55
C LEU A 68 -0.53 6.72 -7.74
N GLY A 69 0.26 7.09 -6.75
CA GLY A 69 1.18 8.23 -6.84
C GLY A 69 2.23 8.05 -7.92
N SER A 70 2.74 6.83 -8.08
CA SER A 70 3.69 6.50 -9.14
C SER A 70 3.07 6.67 -10.54
N LEU A 71 1.78 6.34 -10.68
CA LEU A 71 1.10 6.39 -11.96
C LEU A 71 0.55 7.77 -12.30
N TYR A 72 0.07 8.51 -11.31
CA TYR A 72 -0.69 9.75 -11.51
C TYR A 72 -0.08 10.97 -10.81
N GLY A 73 0.98 10.78 -10.04
CA GLY A 73 1.55 11.85 -9.23
C GLY A 73 2.21 12.96 -10.04
N GLN A 74 2.11 14.16 -9.52
CA GLN A 74 2.74 15.33 -10.06
C GLN A 74 4.26 15.25 -9.86
N CYS A 75 5.03 15.51 -10.91
CA CYS A 75 6.49 15.64 -10.82
C CYS A 75 7.02 16.96 -11.36
N ASN A 76 6.12 17.88 -11.72
CA ASN A 76 6.44 19.22 -12.17
C ASN A 76 5.55 20.20 -11.39
N GLN A 77 6.17 21.25 -10.84
CA GLN A 77 5.45 22.21 -9.99
C GLN A 77 4.28 22.92 -10.68
N ASP A 78 4.34 23.05 -12.00
CA ASP A 78 3.30 23.74 -12.79
C ASP A 78 2.21 22.78 -13.28
N ASP A 79 2.34 21.50 -13.04
CA ASP A 79 1.37 20.50 -13.48
C ASP A 79 0.24 20.34 -12.46
N ILE A 80 -0.65 21.33 -12.46
CA ILE A 80 -1.80 21.35 -11.53
C ILE A 80 -2.80 20.25 -11.86
N GLU A 81 -2.95 19.87 -13.13
CA GLU A 81 -3.88 18.81 -13.53
C GLU A 81 -3.51 17.47 -12.90
N SER A 82 -2.22 17.11 -12.92
CA SER A 82 -1.76 15.88 -12.29
C SER A 82 -1.93 15.93 -10.77
N ARG A 83 -1.69 17.08 -10.16
CA ARG A 83 -1.91 17.24 -8.71
C ARG A 83 -3.37 17.00 -8.35
N LEU A 84 -4.30 17.60 -9.08
CA LEU A 84 -5.73 17.44 -8.84
C LEU A 84 -6.18 16.00 -9.09
N LEU A 85 -5.67 15.37 -10.14
CA LEU A 85 -5.97 13.98 -10.44
C LEU A 85 -5.47 13.07 -9.33
N ALA A 86 -4.24 13.27 -8.86
CA ALA A 86 -3.68 12.47 -7.77
C ALA A 86 -4.51 12.62 -6.49
N ASN A 87 -4.94 13.83 -6.17
CA ASN A 87 -5.82 14.06 -5.01
C ASN A 87 -7.13 13.31 -5.15
N GLU A 88 -7.73 13.33 -6.35
CA GLU A 88 -9.00 12.64 -6.62
C GLU A 88 -8.84 11.11 -6.47
N VAL A 89 -7.81 10.52 -7.05
CA VAL A 89 -7.61 9.07 -6.94
C VAL A 89 -7.23 8.66 -5.53
N ASN A 90 -6.51 9.52 -4.79
CA ASN A 90 -6.21 9.29 -3.38
C ASN A 90 -7.49 9.20 -2.56
N ASP A 91 -8.36 10.19 -2.71
CA ASP A 91 -9.62 10.24 -1.94
C ASP A 91 -10.51 9.04 -2.28
N LYS A 92 -10.63 8.71 -3.56
CA LYS A 92 -11.40 7.54 -3.98
C LYS A 92 -10.83 6.24 -3.44
N MET A 93 -9.52 6.08 -3.41
CA MET A 93 -8.89 4.88 -2.86
C MET A 93 -9.16 4.76 -1.36
N MET A 94 -8.98 5.84 -0.61
CA MET A 94 -9.21 5.84 0.84
C MET A 94 -10.66 5.50 1.16
N ASP A 95 -11.60 6.16 0.48
CA ASP A 95 -13.04 5.93 0.68
C ASP A 95 -13.42 4.50 0.32
N ARG A 96 -12.95 4.02 -0.81
CA ARG A 96 -13.24 2.66 -1.28
C ARG A 96 -12.65 1.61 -0.34
N PHE A 97 -11.43 1.83 0.11
CA PHE A 97 -10.78 0.92 1.06
C PHE A 97 -11.59 0.82 2.35
N ALA A 98 -12.03 1.96 2.88
CA ALA A 98 -12.87 1.99 4.09
C ALA A 98 -14.22 1.30 3.87
N GLN A 99 -14.85 1.47 2.71
CA GLN A 99 -16.12 0.82 2.38
C GLN A 99 -15.97 -0.71 2.31
N VAL A 100 -14.91 -1.18 1.66
CA VAL A 100 -14.71 -2.63 1.46
C VAL A 100 -14.23 -3.32 2.74
N CYS A 101 -13.33 -2.69 3.49
CA CYS A 101 -12.70 -3.29 4.66
C CYS A 101 -13.32 -2.86 5.99
N GLY A 102 -14.21 -1.87 5.99
CA GLY A 102 -14.83 -1.32 7.19
C GLY A 102 -14.09 -0.13 7.79
N SER A 103 -12.82 0.03 7.48
CA SER A 103 -11.96 1.15 7.91
C SER A 103 -10.69 1.13 7.10
N TYR A 104 -9.95 2.23 7.06
CA TYR A 104 -8.58 2.25 6.54
C TYR A 104 -7.54 2.28 7.68
N ARG A 105 -7.95 2.35 8.94
CA ARG A 105 -7.04 2.36 10.08
C ARG A 105 -6.67 0.96 10.51
N CYS A 106 -5.36 0.73 10.67
CA CYS A 106 -4.83 -0.57 11.08
C CYS A 106 -5.42 -1.04 12.42
N ASN A 107 -5.51 -0.17 13.43
CA ASN A 107 -6.09 -0.52 14.73
C ASN A 107 -7.52 -1.00 14.60
N ASP A 108 -8.33 -0.36 13.78
CA ASP A 108 -9.72 -0.75 13.57
C ASP A 108 -9.82 -2.12 12.89
N LEU A 109 -8.96 -2.36 11.90
CA LEU A 109 -8.96 -3.62 11.15
C LEU A 109 -8.46 -4.78 11.98
N LEU A 110 -7.50 -4.56 12.88
CA LEU A 110 -6.98 -5.59 13.78
C LEU A 110 -7.80 -5.73 15.06
N GLY A 111 -8.64 -4.74 15.38
CA GLY A 111 -9.45 -4.76 16.59
C GLY A 111 -8.66 -4.50 17.87
N CYS A 112 -7.46 -3.93 17.77
CA CYS A 112 -6.62 -3.62 18.93
C CYS A 112 -5.67 -2.46 18.61
N ASP A 113 -5.17 -1.81 19.66
CA ASP A 113 -4.20 -0.71 19.52
C ASP A 113 -2.79 -1.27 19.48
N ILE A 114 -2.18 -1.30 18.29
CA ILE A 114 -0.84 -1.83 18.09
C ILE A 114 0.26 -0.78 18.29
N SER A 115 -0.11 0.46 18.63
CA SER A 115 0.89 1.50 18.91
C SER A 115 1.60 1.27 20.24
N THR A 116 1.05 0.40 21.11
CA THR A 116 1.65 0.04 22.39
C THR A 116 2.84 -0.91 22.16
N SER A 117 3.82 -0.87 23.06
CA SER A 117 5.01 -1.72 22.95
C SER A 117 4.70 -3.22 22.94
N GLU A 118 3.61 -3.62 23.57
CA GLU A 118 3.16 -5.02 23.61
C GLU A 118 2.90 -5.59 22.22
N PHE A 119 2.35 -4.78 21.32
CA PHE A 119 2.00 -5.21 19.97
C PHE A 119 2.99 -4.76 18.90
N ALA A 120 3.89 -3.85 19.22
CA ALA A 120 4.82 -3.24 18.26
C ALA A 120 5.80 -4.23 17.63
N GLU A 121 6.04 -5.37 18.28
CA GLU A 121 6.97 -6.41 17.82
C GLU A 121 6.33 -7.50 16.97
N ARG A 122 5.04 -7.43 16.75
CA ARG A 122 4.30 -8.47 16.01
C ARG A 122 4.28 -8.26 14.50
#